data_1b26c828bb994e5f435e6faff8eaf178
#
_entry.id   1b26c828bb994e5f435e6faff8eaf178
#
_cell.length_a   1.000
_cell.length_b   1.000
_cell.length_c   1.000
_cell.angle_alpha   90.00
_cell.angle_beta   90.00
_cell.angle_gamma   90.00
#
_symmetry.space_group_name_H-M   'P 1'
#
loop_
_entity.id
_entity.type
_entity.pdbx_description
1 polymer ?
#
loop_
_entity_poly.entity_id
_entity_poly.type
_entity_poly.pdbx_seq_one_letter_code
_entity_poly.pdbx_strand_id
1 'polypeptide(L)'
;MKTKGQDTRSAENTAVQMSRRISVEQVEEGHELAPKFDEHGLIACITTDANNGEVLMLGYMNREALEKTIQTGEAHYWSRSRQMLWHKGASSGLVQTVEEMRIDDDQDAVWLRVRVAGSGASC
;
A
#
# COMPACT_ATOMS: atom_id res chain seq x y z
N MET A 1 5.95 -11.98 -18.20
CA MET A 1 5.72 -11.81 -17.80
C MET A 1 5.49 -11.12 -17.88
N LYS A 2 5.30 -11.02 -18.13
CA LYS A 2 5.05 -10.50 -18.07
C LYS A 2 5.34 -9.84 -17.95
N THR A 3 5.30 -9.85 -18.11
CA THR A 3 5.45 -9.34 -17.77
C THR A 3 5.58 -8.68 -18.04
N LYS A 4 5.64 -8.42 -18.64
CA LYS A 4 5.79 -7.87 -18.74
C LYS A 4 6.19 -7.24 -18.63
N GLY A 5 6.34 -7.11 -18.91
CA GLY A 5 6.82 -6.65 -18.60
C GLY A 5 6.99 -5.82 -18.42
N GLN A 6 6.95 -5.33 -18.64
CA GLN A 6 7.11 -4.76 -18.46
C GLN A 6 7.47 -3.78 -18.23
N ASP A 7 7.68 -3.12 -18.34
CA ASP A 7 8.24 -2.38 -18.20
C ASP A 7 8.81 -1.45 -17.82
N THR A 8 8.98 -1.11 -18.29
CA THR A 8 9.85 -0.65 -17.53
C THR A 8 10.42 0.72 -17.77
N ARG A 9 10.11 1.73 -17.21
CA ARG A 9 10.48 3.10 -17.37
C ARG A 9 11.10 3.54 -16.09
N SER A 10 12.04 4.45 -16.12
CA SER A 10 12.88 4.66 -14.96
C SER A 10 12.13 5.31 -13.81
N ALA A 11 11.41 6.38 -14.04
CA ALA A 11 10.67 6.98 -12.94
C ALA A 11 9.62 6.04 -12.43
N GLU A 12 9.21 5.18 -13.33
CA GLU A 12 8.21 4.20 -12.98
C GLU A 12 8.80 2.93 -12.45
N ASN A 13 10.11 2.80 -12.50
CA ASN A 13 10.72 1.55 -12.07
C ASN A 13 10.51 1.29 -10.61
N THR A 14 10.60 2.33 -9.77
CA THR A 14 10.34 2.12 -8.36
C THR A 14 8.90 1.70 -8.15
N ALA A 15 7.98 2.40 -8.78
CA ALA A 15 6.58 2.04 -8.68
C ALA A 15 6.34 0.66 -9.28
N VAL A 16 7.01 0.35 -10.38
CA VAL A 16 6.87 -0.96 -10.99
C VAL A 16 7.39 -2.04 -10.08
N GLN A 17 8.49 -1.80 -9.38
CA GLN A 17 9.01 -2.80 -8.47
C GLN A 17 8.08 -3.04 -7.31
N MET A 18 7.53 -1.97 -6.75
CA MET A 18 6.54 -2.14 -5.71
C MET A 18 5.30 -2.80 -6.26
N SER A 19 4.92 -2.44 -7.47
CA SER A 19 3.77 -3.06 -8.11
C SER A 19 3.98 -4.54 -8.34
N ARG A 20 5.21 -4.96 -8.59
CA ARG A 20 5.44 -6.39 -8.72
C ARG A 20 5.14 -7.13 -7.45
N ARG A 21 5.51 -6.57 -6.30
CA ARG A 21 5.14 -7.21 -5.05
C ARG A 21 3.65 -7.30 -4.91
N ILE A 22 2.98 -6.22 -5.26
CA ILE A 22 1.53 -6.20 -5.22
C ILE A 22 0.99 -7.23 -6.19
N SER A 23 1.55 -7.25 -7.37
CA SER A 23 0.93 -7.96 -8.47
C SER A 23 1.30 -9.42 -8.55
N VAL A 24 2.10 -9.93 -7.62
CA VAL A 24 2.33 -11.36 -7.61
C VAL A 24 1.01 -12.11 -7.58
N GLU A 25 0.11 -11.65 -6.72
CA GLU A 25 -1.21 -12.26 -6.66
C GLU A 25 -1.95 -12.10 -7.97
N GLN A 26 -1.83 -10.94 -8.56
CA GLN A 26 -2.61 -10.65 -9.75
C GLN A 26 -2.07 -11.36 -10.97
N VAL A 27 -0.77 -11.52 -11.04
CA VAL A 27 -0.20 -12.29 -12.13
C VAL A 27 -0.74 -13.71 -12.09
N GLU A 28 -0.83 -14.27 -10.91
CA GLU A 28 -1.36 -15.59 -10.76
C GLU A 28 -2.81 -15.70 -11.18
N GLU A 29 -3.51 -14.58 -11.09
CA GLU A 29 -4.91 -14.54 -11.48
C GLU A 29 -5.13 -13.92 -12.84
N GLY A 30 -4.07 -13.47 -13.49
CA GLY A 30 -4.20 -12.94 -14.82
C GLY A 30 -4.72 -11.52 -14.88
N HIS A 31 -4.57 -10.75 -13.82
CA HIS A 31 -5.08 -9.38 -13.76
C HIS A 31 -3.95 -8.39 -13.66
N GLU A 32 -4.19 -7.20 -14.19
CA GLU A 32 -3.29 -6.09 -13.98
C GLU A 32 -3.71 -5.32 -12.77
N LEU A 33 -2.76 -4.58 -12.18
CA LEU A 33 -3.08 -3.72 -11.05
C LEU A 33 -3.95 -2.57 -11.52
N ALA A 34 -5.17 -2.53 -11.05
CA ALA A 34 -6.14 -1.51 -11.42
C ALA A 34 -7.02 -1.20 -10.22
N PRO A 35 -6.48 -0.52 -9.20
CA PRO A 35 -7.22 -0.29 -7.97
C PRO A 35 -8.52 0.46 -8.25
N LYS A 36 -9.57 0.02 -7.59
CA LYS A 36 -10.89 0.63 -7.75
C LYS A 36 -11.16 1.51 -6.56
N PHE A 37 -11.12 2.81 -6.81
CA PHE A 37 -11.44 3.78 -5.77
C PHE A 37 -12.96 3.98 -5.76
N ASP A 38 -13.48 4.29 -4.57
CA ASP A 38 -14.91 4.49 -4.45
C ASP A 38 -15.31 5.87 -5.00
N GLU A 39 -16.57 6.23 -4.77
CA GLU A 39 -17.09 7.49 -5.32
C GLU A 39 -16.41 8.70 -4.71
N HIS A 40 -15.71 8.54 -3.61
CA HIS A 40 -14.97 9.63 -2.98
C HIS A 40 -13.48 9.60 -3.33
N GLY A 41 -13.10 8.68 -4.22
CA GLY A 41 -11.70 8.54 -4.61
C GLY A 41 -10.86 7.82 -3.59
N LEU A 42 -11.46 6.98 -2.75
CA LEU A 42 -10.76 6.30 -1.67
C LEU A 42 -10.85 4.80 -1.84
N ILE A 43 -9.82 4.12 -1.33
CA ILE A 43 -9.79 2.67 -1.26
C ILE A 43 -9.46 2.28 0.17
N ALA A 44 -10.16 1.29 0.68
CA ALA A 44 -9.92 0.81 2.05
C ALA A 44 -8.57 0.11 2.12
N CYS A 45 -7.90 0.26 3.25
CA CYS A 45 -6.60 -0.35 3.46
C CYS A 45 -6.53 -0.93 4.85
N ILE A 46 -6.32 -2.25 4.92
CA ILE A 46 -6.10 -2.93 6.19
C ILE A 46 -4.60 -3.13 6.35
N THR A 47 -4.09 -2.75 7.51
CA THR A 47 -2.65 -2.84 7.80
C THR A 47 -2.43 -3.82 8.93
N THR A 48 -1.55 -4.79 8.70
CA THR A 48 -1.23 -5.81 9.69
C THR A 48 0.26 -5.83 9.96
N ASP A 49 0.61 -6.34 11.12
CA ASP A 49 2.01 -6.50 11.52
C ASP A 49 2.61 -7.67 10.77
N ALA A 50 3.73 -7.43 10.11
CA ALA A 50 4.35 -8.47 9.28
C ALA A 50 4.91 -9.62 10.13
N ASN A 51 5.18 -9.37 11.41
CA ASN A 51 5.75 -10.41 12.26
C ASN A 51 4.69 -11.38 12.78
N ASN A 52 3.53 -10.86 13.18
CA ASN A 52 2.55 -11.71 13.86
C ASN A 52 1.17 -11.68 13.23
N GLY A 53 0.96 -10.87 12.18
CA GLY A 53 -0.33 -10.84 11.50
C GLY A 53 -1.40 -10.05 12.20
N GLU A 54 -1.06 -9.39 13.29
CA GLU A 54 -2.05 -8.65 14.05
C GLU A 54 -2.55 -7.45 13.26
N VAL A 55 -3.85 -7.21 13.28
CA VAL A 55 -4.41 -6.04 12.60
C VAL A 55 -4.04 -4.80 13.41
N LEU A 56 -3.38 -3.86 12.75
CA LEU A 56 -2.96 -2.64 13.40
C LEU A 56 -3.95 -1.52 13.17
N MET A 57 -4.50 -1.43 11.97
CA MET A 57 -5.45 -0.36 11.69
C MET A 57 -6.18 -0.63 10.40
N LEU A 58 -7.30 0.06 10.26
CA LEU A 58 -8.03 0.17 9.00
C LEU A 58 -8.02 1.63 8.62
N GLY A 59 -7.49 1.90 7.44
CA GLY A 59 -7.42 3.27 6.95
C GLY A 59 -7.94 3.35 5.54
N TYR A 60 -7.69 4.49 4.93
CA TYR A 60 -8.09 4.75 3.55
C TYR A 60 -6.95 5.40 2.81
N MET A 61 -6.91 5.18 1.52
CA MET A 61 -5.92 5.81 0.65
C MET A 61 -6.65 6.45 -0.51
N ASN A 62 -6.24 7.66 -0.88
CA ASN A 62 -6.59 8.16 -2.18
C ASN A 62 -5.48 7.72 -3.14
N ARG A 63 -5.56 8.12 -4.39
CA ARG A 63 -4.56 7.71 -5.37
C ARG A 63 -3.17 8.18 -4.97
N GLU A 64 -3.06 9.42 -4.48
CA GLU A 64 -1.76 9.95 -4.07
C GLU A 64 -1.17 9.15 -2.91
N ALA A 65 -1.99 8.80 -1.93
CA ALA A 65 -1.49 8.01 -0.80
C ALA A 65 -1.00 6.64 -1.25
N LEU A 66 -1.75 6.01 -2.14
CA LEU A 66 -1.34 4.71 -2.65
C LEU A 66 -0.03 4.83 -3.42
N GLU A 67 0.09 5.84 -4.28
CA GLU A 67 1.29 6.02 -5.07
C GLU A 67 2.50 6.31 -4.19
N LYS A 68 2.32 7.13 -3.16
CA LYS A 68 3.42 7.43 -2.26
C LYS A 68 3.83 6.21 -1.44
N THR A 69 2.88 5.41 -1.06
CA THR A 69 3.19 4.15 -0.36
C THR A 69 4.04 3.25 -1.25
N ILE A 70 3.66 3.14 -2.51
CA ILE A 70 4.41 2.32 -3.46
C ILE A 70 5.81 2.89 -3.68
N GLN A 71 5.90 4.20 -3.85
CA GLN A 71 7.17 4.84 -4.16
C GLN A 71 8.15 4.78 -3.00
N THR A 72 7.66 5.02 -1.79
CA THR A 72 8.55 5.16 -0.64
C THR A 72 8.74 3.88 0.15
N GLY A 73 7.81 2.94 0.02
CA GLY A 73 7.83 1.77 0.86
C GLY A 73 7.35 2.03 2.27
N GLU A 74 6.81 3.21 2.53
CA GLU A 74 6.28 3.58 3.83
C GLU A 74 4.81 3.93 3.70
N ALA A 75 4.01 3.52 4.68
CA ALA A 75 2.56 3.65 4.54
C ALA A 75 2.12 5.10 4.60
N HIS A 76 1.34 5.47 3.62
CA HIS A 76 0.67 6.77 3.56
C HIS A 76 -0.82 6.50 3.45
N TYR A 77 -1.60 7.35 4.08
CA TYR A 77 -3.05 7.23 4.09
C TYR A 77 -3.67 8.57 3.78
N TRP A 78 -4.96 8.55 3.52
CA TRP A 78 -5.74 9.78 3.40
C TRP A 78 -6.57 9.93 4.66
N SER A 79 -6.40 11.04 5.34
CA SER A 79 -7.17 11.34 6.54
C SER A 79 -8.50 11.95 6.11
N ARG A 80 -9.59 11.21 6.32
CA ARG A 80 -10.91 11.71 5.92
C ARG A 80 -11.34 12.89 6.78
N SER A 81 -11.01 12.84 8.07
CA SER A 81 -11.42 13.91 8.97
C SER A 81 -10.66 15.20 8.72
N ARG A 82 -9.38 15.09 8.37
CA ARG A 82 -8.56 16.26 8.12
C ARG A 82 -8.48 16.63 6.65
N GLN A 83 -8.95 15.75 5.78
CA GLN A 83 -8.92 15.97 4.34
C GLN A 83 -7.50 16.24 3.85
N MET A 84 -6.56 15.40 4.27
CA MET A 84 -5.18 15.59 3.88
C MET A 84 -4.44 14.27 3.85
N LEU A 85 -3.35 14.27 3.09
CA LEU A 85 -2.42 13.15 3.04
C LEU A 85 -1.74 12.99 4.39
N TRP A 86 -1.54 11.73 4.79
CA TRP A 86 -1.01 11.42 6.10
C TRP A 86 0.07 10.36 5.96
N HIS A 87 1.32 10.77 6.22
CA HIS A 87 2.45 9.84 6.26
C HIS A 87 2.50 9.25 7.67
N LYS A 88 2.10 8.00 7.79
CA LYS A 88 1.99 7.36 9.10
C LYS A 88 3.33 7.30 9.78
N GLY A 89 3.41 7.85 10.98
CA GLY A 89 4.62 7.81 11.77
C GLY A 89 5.55 8.98 11.57
N ALA A 90 5.22 9.91 10.66
CA ALA A 90 6.12 11.03 10.40
C ALA A 90 6.36 11.86 11.64
N SER A 91 5.33 12.01 12.50
CA SER A 91 5.46 12.79 13.73
C SER A 91 5.82 11.91 14.91
N SER A 92 5.22 10.73 15.00
CA SER A 92 5.40 9.89 16.17
C SER A 92 6.66 9.05 16.13
N GLY A 93 7.27 8.90 14.97
CA GLY A 93 8.41 8.02 14.80
C GLY A 93 8.04 6.57 14.55
N LEU A 94 6.75 6.25 14.54
CA LEU A 94 6.31 4.87 14.35
C LEU A 94 5.94 4.64 12.90
N VAL A 95 6.90 4.84 12.02
CA VAL A 95 6.71 4.66 10.59
C VAL A 95 6.42 3.19 10.30
N GLN A 96 5.51 2.97 9.36
CA GLN A 96 5.15 1.63 8.94
C GLN A 96 5.86 1.33 7.63
N THR A 97 6.89 0.50 7.70
CA THR A 97 7.62 0.07 6.52
C THR A 97 6.91 -1.11 5.89
N VAL A 98 6.56 -0.98 4.63
CA VAL A 98 5.77 -2.00 3.94
C VAL A 98 6.66 -3.15 3.55
N GLU A 99 6.35 -4.33 4.09
CA GLU A 99 7.02 -5.55 3.69
C GLU A 99 6.34 -6.18 2.49
N GLU A 100 5.03 -6.05 2.44
CA GLU A 100 4.25 -6.64 1.37
C GLU A 100 2.96 -5.85 1.22
N MET A 101 2.54 -5.68 -0.02
CA MET A 101 1.26 -5.05 -0.32
C MET A 101 0.48 -5.98 -1.23
N ARG A 102 -0.77 -6.18 -0.91
CA ARG A 102 -1.67 -6.99 -1.72
C ARG A 102 -2.95 -6.23 -1.98
N ILE A 103 -3.60 -6.60 -3.04
CA ILE A 103 -4.90 -6.03 -3.37
C ILE A 103 -5.84 -7.21 -3.58
N ASP A 104 -7.09 -7.07 -3.19
CA ASP A 104 -8.01 -8.20 -3.28
C ASP A 104 -8.45 -8.44 -4.72
N ASP A 105 -9.21 -9.51 -4.92
CA ASP A 105 -9.60 -9.91 -6.27
C ASP A 105 -10.38 -8.84 -6.99
N ASP A 106 -11.23 -8.12 -6.26
CA ASP A 106 -12.03 -7.06 -6.85
C ASP A 106 -11.25 -5.76 -6.99
N GLN A 107 -10.05 -5.72 -6.42
CA GLN A 107 -9.16 -4.56 -6.46
C GLN A 107 -9.78 -3.33 -5.80
N ASP A 108 -10.60 -3.55 -4.79
CA ASP A 108 -11.23 -2.45 -4.06
C ASP A 108 -10.80 -2.40 -2.60
N ALA A 109 -9.79 -3.15 -2.21
CA ALA A 109 -9.24 -3.08 -0.87
C ALA A 109 -7.76 -3.46 -0.93
N VAL A 110 -6.97 -2.79 -0.11
CA VAL A 110 -5.53 -3.00 -0.04
C VAL A 110 -5.19 -3.61 1.30
N TRP A 111 -4.23 -4.51 1.32
CA TRP A 111 -3.71 -5.11 2.53
C TRP A 111 -2.22 -4.83 2.58
N LEU A 112 -1.79 -4.10 3.63
CA LEU A 112 -0.38 -3.84 3.88
C LEU A 112 0.10 -4.72 5.01
N ARG A 113 1.22 -5.38 4.81
CA ARG A 113 1.95 -6.03 5.88
C ARG A 113 3.16 -5.18 6.17
N VAL A 114 3.29 -4.72 7.40
CA VAL A 114 4.28 -3.70 7.72
C VAL A 114 5.10 -4.09 8.92
N ARG A 115 6.29 -3.49 9.00
CA ARG A 115 7.09 -3.43 10.21
C ARG A 115 6.98 -2.03 10.77
N VAL A 116 6.64 -1.94 12.05
CA VAL A 116 6.54 -0.65 12.69
C VAL A 116 7.90 -0.29 13.26
N ALA A 117 8.39 0.89 12.90
CA ALA A 117 9.68 1.36 13.40
C ALA A 117 9.58 1.66 14.89
N GLY A 118 10.73 1.73 15.50
CA GLY A 118 10.80 2.12 16.89
C GLY A 118 10.66 0.95 17.82
N SER A 119 9.62 0.92 18.58
CA SER A 119 9.53 0.00 19.71
C SER A 119 8.95 -1.35 19.37
N GLY A 120 8.39 -1.49 18.20
CA GLY A 120 7.63 -2.69 17.92
C GLY A 120 6.22 -2.65 18.47
N ALA A 121 5.84 -1.56 19.09
CA ALA A 121 4.48 -1.40 19.56
C ALA A 121 3.60 -1.03 18.37
N SER A 122 2.37 -1.51 18.40
CA SER A 122 1.45 -1.11 17.37
C SER A 122 1.03 0.34 17.59
N CYS A 123 0.52 0.95 16.56
CA CYS A 123 0.12 2.34 16.65
C CYS A 123 -1.19 2.52 17.42
#